data_a0bf9cf6c7a1e99ff26e2b2a0cee728a
#
_entry.id   a0bf9cf6c7a1e99ff26e2b2a0cee728a
#
_cell.length_a   1.000
_cell.length_b   1.000
_cell.length_c   1.000
_cell.angle_alpha   90.00
_cell.angle_beta   90.00
_cell.angle_gamma   90.00
#
_symmetry.space_group_name_H-M   'P 1'
#
loop_
_entity.id
_entity.type
_entity.pdbx_description
1 polymer ?
#
loop_
_entity_poly.entity_id
_entity_poly.type
_entity_poly.pdbx_seq_one_letter_code
_entity_poly.pdbx_strand_id
1 'polypeptide(L)' 'KLEQYRRGERFVSGVYRVGGAVAIDHLWDGPESLPSEHEMDDPASWVRRVVPEALEPGGAT' A
#
# COMPACT_ATOMS: atom_id res chain seq x y z
N LYS A 1 15.54 3.10 15.69
CA LYS A 1 15.91 3.40 14.32
C LYS A 1 15.65 2.23 13.41
N LEU A 2 16.09 1.06 13.84
CA LEU A 2 15.80 -0.14 13.08
C LEU A 2 14.31 -0.38 12.98
N GLU A 3 13.56 0.05 13.99
CA GLU A 3 12.13 -0.14 13.98
C GLU A 3 11.44 0.65 12.88
N GLN A 4 11.91 1.87 12.66
CA GLN A 4 11.34 2.68 11.59
C GLN A 4 11.60 2.04 10.24
N TYR A 5 12.79 1.50 10.10
CA TYR A 5 13.18 0.83 8.87
C TYR A 5 12.29 -0.38 8.62
N ARG A 6 12.11 -1.17 9.67
CA ARG A 6 11.31 -2.39 9.56
C ARG A 6 9.84 -2.07 9.31
N ARG A 7 9.38 -0.97 9.88
CA ARG A 7 7.99 -0.58 9.70
C ARG A 7 7.72 -0.26 8.24
N GLY A 8 8.60 0.52 7.62
CA GLY A 8 8.46 0.84 6.21
C GLY A 8 8.57 -0.39 5.34
N GLU A 9 9.51 -1.25 5.67
CA GLU A 9 9.70 -2.48 4.92
C GLU A 9 8.47 -3.38 5.00
N ARG A 10 7.88 -3.46 6.19
CA ARG A 10 6.68 -4.26 6.38
C ARG A 10 5.50 -3.68 5.62
N PHE A 11 5.43 -2.35 5.58
CA PHE A 11 4.37 -1.71 4.83
C PHE A 11 4.47 -2.05 3.36
N VAL A 12 5.66 -1.89 2.78
CA VAL A 12 5.87 -2.17 1.37
C VAL A 12 5.57 -3.63 1.05
N SER A 13 6.06 -4.54 1.89
CA SER A 13 5.80 -5.96 1.71
C SER A 13 4.31 -6.25 1.76
N GLY A 14 3.60 -5.60 2.69
CA GLY A 14 2.17 -5.78 2.81
C GLY A 14 1.42 -5.24 1.61
N VAL A 15 1.83 -4.10 1.11
CA VAL A 15 1.21 -3.53 -0.08
C VAL A 15 1.38 -4.47 -1.26
N TYR A 16 2.57 -5.02 -1.41
CA TYR A 16 2.82 -5.94 -2.51
C TYR A 16 1.96 -7.19 -2.39
N ARG A 17 1.83 -7.69 -1.18
CA ARG A 17 1.03 -8.89 -0.94
C ARG A 17 -0.44 -8.66 -1.22
N VAL A 18 -0.93 -7.49 -0.89
CA VAL A 18 -2.35 -7.17 -1.04
C VAL A 18 -2.67 -6.72 -2.46
N GLY A 19 -1.86 -5.86 -3.04
CA GLY A 19 -2.17 -5.24 -4.32
C GLY A 19 -1.18 -5.49 -5.44
N GLY A 20 -0.07 -6.16 -5.16
CA GLY A 20 0.89 -6.48 -6.19
C GLY A 20 1.73 -5.28 -6.63
N ALA A 21 2.45 -5.48 -7.73
CA ALA A 21 3.35 -4.45 -8.24
C ALA A 21 2.60 -3.19 -8.65
N VAL A 22 1.37 -3.34 -9.10
CA VAL A 22 0.57 -2.19 -9.49
C VAL A 22 0.37 -1.25 -8.31
N ALA A 23 0.08 -1.82 -7.13
CA ALA A 23 -0.10 -1.02 -5.94
C ALA A 23 1.19 -0.33 -5.54
N ILE A 24 2.31 -1.03 -5.66
CA ILE A 24 3.61 -0.46 -5.31
C ILE A 24 3.88 0.79 -6.16
N ASP A 25 3.53 0.73 -7.43
CA ASP A 25 3.76 1.86 -8.32
C ASP A 25 3.05 3.12 -7.86
N HIS A 26 1.92 2.98 -7.20
CA HIS A 26 1.16 4.12 -6.75
C HIS A 26 1.79 4.85 -5.56
N LEU A 27 2.80 4.25 -4.95
CA LEU A 27 3.54 4.94 -3.89
C LEU A 27 4.23 6.20 -4.39
N TRP A 28 4.47 6.26 -5.67
CA TRP A 28 5.21 7.39 -6.27
C TRP A 28 4.31 8.41 -6.94
N ASP A 29 3.01 8.32 -6.72
CA ASP A 29 2.05 9.17 -7.42
C ASP A 29 2.03 10.60 -6.90
N GLY A 30 2.54 10.82 -5.70
CA GLY A 30 2.55 12.16 -5.14
C GLY A 30 2.34 12.12 -3.64
N PRO A 31 2.43 13.30 -3.00
CA PRO A 31 2.30 13.36 -1.53
C PRO A 31 0.98 12.82 -1.01
N GLU A 32 -0.09 13.01 -1.75
CA GLU A 32 -1.39 12.55 -1.30
C GLU A 32 -1.51 11.04 -1.31
N SER A 33 -0.58 10.36 -2.00
CA SER A 33 -0.57 8.90 -2.03
C SER A 33 0.22 8.29 -0.87
N LEU A 34 0.90 9.10 -0.10
CA LEU A 34 1.69 8.57 1.00
C LEU A 34 0.78 8.01 2.08
N PRO A 35 1.22 6.92 2.75
CA PRO A 35 0.39 6.33 3.79
C PRO A 35 0.37 7.17 5.05
N SER A 36 -0.76 7.16 5.73
CA SER A 36 -0.86 7.77 7.04
C SER A 36 -0.26 6.85 8.09
N GLU A 37 -0.15 7.36 9.32
CA GLU A 37 0.34 6.54 10.43
C GLU A 37 -0.45 5.25 10.56
N HIS A 38 -1.77 5.38 10.46
CA HIS A 38 -2.64 4.22 10.56
C HIS A 38 -2.38 3.24 9.43
N GLU A 39 -2.20 3.77 8.22
CA GLU A 39 -2.02 2.94 7.05
C GLU A 39 -0.66 2.24 7.06
N MET A 40 0.32 2.83 7.71
CA MET A 40 1.62 2.17 7.83
C MET A 40 1.50 0.82 8.53
N ASP A 41 0.56 0.73 9.47
CA ASP A 41 0.34 -0.51 10.19
C ASP A 41 -0.74 -1.37 9.55
N ASP A 42 -1.40 -0.86 8.51
CA ASP A 42 -2.47 -1.58 7.85
C ASP A 42 -2.38 -1.34 6.33
N PRO A 43 -1.47 -2.00 5.66
CA PRO A 43 -1.27 -1.79 4.22
C PRO A 43 -2.54 -1.99 3.39
N ALA A 44 -3.41 -2.89 3.81
CA ALA A 44 -4.66 -3.11 3.09
C ALA A 44 -5.52 -1.85 3.06
N SER A 45 -5.52 -1.09 4.16
CA SER A 45 -6.24 0.17 4.20
C SER A 45 -5.70 1.15 3.17
N TRP A 46 -4.38 1.21 3.06
CA TRP A 46 -3.76 2.10 2.10
C TRP A 46 -4.13 1.70 0.67
N VAL A 47 -4.04 0.41 0.38
CA VAL A 47 -4.38 -0.07 -0.95
C VAL A 47 -5.84 0.23 -1.27
N ARG A 48 -6.70 0.06 -0.28
CA ARG A 48 -8.13 0.30 -0.47
C ARG A 48 -8.41 1.77 -0.79
N ARG A 49 -7.64 2.67 -0.21
CA ARG A 49 -7.80 4.10 -0.44
C ARG A 49 -7.19 4.55 -1.76
N VAL A 50 -6.00 4.06 -2.07
CA VAL A 50 -5.21 4.59 -3.18
C VAL A 50 -5.39 3.75 -4.44
N VAL A 51 -5.50 2.45 -4.30
CA VAL A 51 -5.58 1.53 -5.44
C VAL A 51 -6.74 0.55 -5.25
N PRO A 52 -7.97 1.04 -5.12
CA PRO A 52 -9.09 0.14 -4.85
C PRO A 52 -9.30 -0.91 -5.92
N GLU A 53 -8.94 -0.61 -7.14
CA GLU A 53 -9.11 -1.57 -8.23
C GLU A 53 -8.24 -2.81 -8.03
N ALA A 54 -7.18 -2.71 -7.27
CA ALA A 54 -6.32 -3.86 -7.01
C ALA A 54 -6.99 -4.89 -6.10
N LEU A 55 -8.01 -4.47 -5.37
CA LEU A 55 -8.71 -5.34 -4.44
C LEU A 55 -10.02 -5.87 -4.97
N GLU A 56 -10.47 -5.38 -6.11
CA GLU A 56 -11.76 -5.79 -6.64
C GLU A 56 -11.65 -7.18 -7.26
N PRO A 57 -12.38 -8.15 -6.74
CA PRO A 57 -12.36 -9.49 -7.34
C PRO A 57 -12.99 -9.43 -8.73
N GLY A 58 -12.26 -9.94 -9.69
CA GLY A 58 -12.73 -9.88 -11.07
C GLY A 58 -12.92 -8.47 -11.57
N GLY A 59 -12.32 -7.53 -10.87
CA GLY A 59 -12.46 -6.13 -11.22
C GLY A 59 -12.00 -5.80 -12.62
N ALA A 60 -11.26 -6.69 -13.20
CA ALA A 60 -10.81 -6.49 -14.58
C ALA A 60 -11.96 -6.50 -15.57
N THR A 61 -13.04 -7.06 -15.20
CA THR A 61 -14.19 -7.09 -16.10
C THR A 61 -15.06 -5.84 -15.99
#